data_dc6de2df53996ddeb8074e823f13b35f
#
_entry.id   dc6de2df53996ddeb8074e823f13b35f
#
_cell.length_a   1.000
_cell.length_b   1.000
_cell.length_c   1.000
_cell.angle_alpha   90.00
_cell.angle_beta   90.00
_cell.angle_gamma   90.00
#
_symmetry.space_group_name_H-M   'P 1'
#
loop_
_entity.id
_entity.type
_entity.pdbx_description
1 polymer ?
#
loop_
_entity_poly.entity_id
_entity_poly.type
_entity_poly.pdbx_seq_one_letter_code
_entity_poly.pdbx_strand_id
1 'polypeptide(L)'
;MKILSWNISWAKDIMPKIEYLKNQIFGEPFIVILQEVKPHAYNSIEEHLSDIASIEYSLSYRIPGKYDTDSRKLGVAILVSKDIAIEKVEVLDRALMPDRTLMINVCYNNLHLKVLGLHSVTGCQHGKAKEIQYFSFAEAIDTYKPDIVGIDANEPQIDHYDVGRMKFFDNHQNGNGCKSFFEAMAQNDLSDAFVKDYDRSKFVDGECLTTSHIIKRGNKKVRYDFLFINEQKIDDYSCEYKYDEAISAGSDHAVIMIKTNK
;
A
#
# COMPACT_ATOMS: atom_id res chain seq x y z
N MET A 1 17.62 0.77 -6.04
CA MET A 1 16.25 0.29 -6.37
C MET A 1 15.22 1.22 -5.77
N LYS A 2 14.09 1.44 -6.45
CA LYS A 2 12.96 2.22 -5.93
C LYS A 2 11.80 1.29 -5.53
N ILE A 3 11.16 1.57 -4.39
CA ILE A 3 9.95 0.87 -3.95
C ILE A 3 8.88 1.93 -3.70
N LEU A 4 7.73 1.80 -4.38
CA LEU A 4 6.65 2.76 -4.30
C LEU A 4 5.36 2.09 -3.82
N SER A 5 4.56 2.79 -3.00
CA SER A 5 3.18 2.45 -2.70
C SER A 5 2.28 3.64 -2.99
N TRP A 6 1.17 3.43 -3.71
CA TRP A 6 0.29 4.53 -4.10
C TRP A 6 -1.15 4.10 -4.32
N ASN A 7 -2.06 4.68 -3.59
CA ASN A 7 -3.48 4.63 -3.94
C ASN A 7 -3.73 5.60 -5.11
N ILE A 8 -4.06 5.04 -6.29
CA ILE A 8 -4.21 5.84 -7.52
C ILE A 8 -5.56 6.52 -7.66
N SER A 9 -6.45 6.41 -6.67
CA SER A 9 -7.80 7.02 -6.70
C SER A 9 -8.59 6.68 -7.96
N TRP A 10 -9.43 5.67 -7.88
CA TRP A 10 -10.19 5.10 -9.00
C TRP A 10 -11.08 6.09 -9.77
N ALA A 11 -11.43 7.22 -9.15
CA ALA A 11 -12.47 8.13 -9.68
C ALA A 11 -11.93 9.11 -10.73
N LYS A 12 -10.63 9.15 -10.99
CA LYS A 12 -9.99 10.14 -11.85
C LYS A 12 -9.26 9.50 -13.02
N ASP A 13 -8.95 10.29 -14.05
CA ASP A 13 -8.19 9.87 -15.22
C ASP A 13 -6.87 9.18 -14.82
N ILE A 14 -6.58 8.08 -15.48
CA ILE A 14 -5.40 7.26 -15.22
C ILE A 14 -4.14 7.79 -15.93
N MET A 15 -4.28 8.48 -17.06
CA MET A 15 -3.14 8.86 -17.90
C MET A 15 -2.14 9.77 -17.20
N PRO A 16 -2.53 10.85 -16.49
CA PRO A 16 -1.57 11.67 -15.75
C PRO A 16 -0.80 10.88 -14.67
N LYS A 17 -1.45 9.85 -14.10
CA LYS A 17 -0.82 8.98 -13.09
C LYS A 17 0.22 8.05 -13.71
N ILE A 18 -0.06 7.51 -14.89
CA ILE A 18 0.89 6.69 -15.66
C ILE A 18 2.12 7.50 -16.03
N GLU A 19 1.92 8.72 -16.54
CA GLU A 19 3.05 9.61 -16.90
C GLU A 19 3.88 9.99 -15.66
N TYR A 20 3.22 10.26 -14.54
CA TYR A 20 3.91 10.50 -13.28
C TYR A 20 4.73 9.27 -12.85
N LEU A 21 4.13 8.08 -12.86
CA LEU A 21 4.82 6.83 -12.52
C LEU A 21 6.04 6.60 -13.42
N LYS A 22 5.91 6.75 -14.74
CA LYS A 22 7.04 6.63 -15.67
C LYS A 22 8.23 7.48 -15.26
N ASN A 23 7.96 8.74 -14.90
CA ASN A 23 9.00 9.67 -14.46
C ASN A 23 9.65 9.24 -13.14
N GLN A 24 8.86 8.68 -12.19
CA GLN A 24 9.40 8.22 -10.91
C GLN A 24 10.27 6.97 -11.02
N ILE A 25 9.90 6.02 -11.91
CA ILE A 25 10.58 4.71 -12.03
C ILE A 25 11.69 4.70 -13.08
N PHE A 26 11.85 5.77 -13.85
CA PHE A 26 12.83 5.81 -14.94
C PHE A 26 14.26 5.55 -14.47
N GLY A 27 14.97 4.69 -15.21
CA GLY A 27 16.42 4.50 -15.10
C GLY A 27 16.91 3.69 -13.90
N GLU A 28 16.01 3.18 -13.05
CA GLU A 28 16.37 2.36 -11.87
C GLU A 28 15.46 1.14 -11.76
N PRO A 29 15.94 0.00 -11.22
CA PRO A 29 15.07 -1.11 -10.84
C PRO A 29 14.01 -0.66 -9.84
N PHE A 30 12.79 -1.19 -9.99
CA PHE A 30 11.66 -0.74 -9.18
C PHE A 30 10.67 -1.85 -8.81
N ILE A 31 9.99 -1.63 -7.69
CA ILE A 31 8.77 -2.32 -7.25
C ILE A 31 7.72 -1.25 -6.99
N VAL A 32 6.55 -1.32 -7.61
CA VAL A 32 5.43 -0.39 -7.43
C VAL A 32 4.19 -1.17 -6.97
N ILE A 33 3.60 -0.74 -5.87
CA ILE A 33 2.37 -1.31 -5.31
C ILE A 33 1.25 -0.27 -5.47
N LEU A 34 0.23 -0.59 -6.26
CA LEU A 34 -0.89 0.30 -6.55
C LEU A 34 -2.18 -0.20 -5.90
N GLN A 35 -2.90 0.69 -5.23
CA GLN A 35 -4.22 0.44 -4.69
C GLN A 35 -5.31 1.16 -5.51
N GLU A 36 -6.57 0.76 -5.34
CA GLU A 36 -7.74 1.26 -6.07
C GLU A 36 -7.67 1.09 -7.59
N VAL A 37 -7.01 0.04 -8.06
CA VAL A 37 -6.88 -0.24 -9.49
C VAL A 37 -8.17 -0.88 -10.01
N LYS A 38 -8.91 -0.17 -10.88
CA LYS A 38 -10.05 -0.72 -11.62
C LYS A 38 -9.59 -1.47 -12.88
N PRO A 39 -10.41 -2.39 -13.44
CA PRO A 39 -10.03 -3.13 -14.66
C PRO A 39 -9.61 -2.22 -15.83
N HIS A 40 -10.32 -1.11 -16.08
CA HIS A 40 -9.94 -0.19 -17.15
C HIS A 40 -8.61 0.53 -16.88
N ALA A 41 -8.33 0.86 -15.60
CA ALA A 41 -7.05 1.45 -15.21
C ALA A 41 -5.91 0.43 -15.37
N TYR A 42 -6.15 -0.84 -15.00
CA TYR A 42 -5.19 -1.91 -15.24
C TYR A 42 -4.85 -2.05 -16.73
N ASN A 43 -5.85 -2.09 -17.61
CA ASN A 43 -5.61 -2.19 -19.06
C ASN A 43 -4.74 -1.04 -19.57
N SER A 44 -4.99 0.21 -19.11
CA SER A 44 -4.15 1.35 -19.48
C SER A 44 -2.73 1.27 -18.92
N ILE A 45 -2.58 0.79 -17.68
CA ILE A 45 -1.26 0.56 -17.05
C ILE A 45 -0.49 -0.50 -17.86
N GLU A 46 -1.13 -1.61 -18.21
CA GLU A 46 -0.54 -2.69 -19.00
C GLU A 46 -0.13 -2.18 -20.38
N GLU A 47 -1.01 -1.47 -21.11
CA GLU A 47 -0.72 -0.90 -22.41
C GLU A 47 0.51 0.01 -22.41
N HIS A 48 0.69 0.82 -21.37
CA HIS A 48 1.72 1.87 -21.36
C HIS A 48 3.00 1.50 -20.61
N LEU A 49 2.99 0.46 -19.77
CA LEU A 49 4.12 0.09 -18.92
C LEU A 49 4.63 -1.34 -19.14
N SER A 50 3.95 -2.18 -19.93
CA SER A 50 4.34 -3.58 -20.13
C SER A 50 5.72 -3.74 -20.79
N ASP A 51 6.20 -2.75 -21.52
CA ASP A 51 7.55 -2.77 -22.12
C ASP A 51 8.66 -2.68 -21.08
N ILE A 52 8.41 -2.00 -19.95
CA ILE A 52 9.40 -1.72 -18.91
C ILE A 52 9.13 -2.47 -17.60
N ALA A 53 7.92 -3.01 -17.41
CA ALA A 53 7.47 -3.68 -16.20
C ALA A 53 6.84 -5.05 -16.48
N SER A 54 7.01 -6.00 -15.56
CA SER A 54 6.11 -7.13 -15.37
C SER A 54 5.03 -6.69 -14.39
N ILE A 55 3.75 -6.98 -14.71
CA ILE A 55 2.60 -6.42 -14.01
C ILE A 55 1.69 -7.54 -13.56
N GLU A 56 1.40 -7.57 -12.26
CA GLU A 56 0.46 -8.51 -11.65
C GLU A 56 -0.74 -7.76 -11.08
N TYR A 57 -1.93 -8.34 -11.22
CA TYR A 57 -3.17 -7.69 -10.83
C TYR A 57 -4.10 -8.64 -10.08
N SER A 58 -4.52 -8.28 -8.88
CA SER A 58 -5.30 -9.15 -8.00
C SER A 58 -6.60 -9.66 -8.62
N LEU A 59 -7.30 -8.84 -9.40
CA LEU A 59 -8.54 -9.26 -10.05
C LEU A 59 -8.33 -10.27 -11.18
N SER A 60 -7.12 -10.44 -11.72
CA SER A 60 -6.80 -11.49 -12.70
C SER A 60 -6.81 -12.89 -12.08
N TYR A 61 -6.63 -12.98 -10.77
CA TYR A 61 -6.62 -14.24 -10.00
C TYR A 61 -7.94 -14.52 -9.28
N ARG A 62 -8.90 -13.61 -9.42
CA ARG A 62 -10.17 -13.70 -8.73
C ARG A 62 -11.09 -14.74 -9.37
N ILE A 63 -11.76 -15.51 -8.50
CA ILE A 63 -12.92 -16.30 -8.91
C ILE A 63 -14.14 -15.38 -8.82
N PRO A 64 -14.82 -15.03 -9.95
CA PRO A 64 -15.99 -14.17 -9.92
C PRO A 64 -17.08 -14.70 -8.98
N GLY A 65 -17.55 -13.86 -8.08
CA GLY A 65 -18.63 -14.19 -7.18
C GLY A 65 -20.01 -13.82 -7.74
N LYS A 66 -21.06 -14.46 -7.21
CA LYS A 66 -22.45 -14.21 -7.63
C LYS A 66 -22.89 -12.74 -7.51
N TYR A 67 -22.29 -12.00 -6.59
CA TYR A 67 -22.67 -10.61 -6.28
C TYR A 67 -21.65 -9.58 -6.78
N ASP A 68 -20.77 -9.99 -7.70
CA ASP A 68 -19.81 -9.09 -8.27
C ASP A 68 -20.48 -8.06 -9.18
N THR A 69 -20.25 -6.80 -8.88
CA THR A 69 -20.66 -5.68 -9.74
C THR A 69 -19.42 -4.93 -10.19
N ASP A 70 -19.40 -4.40 -11.41
CA ASP A 70 -18.27 -3.66 -11.96
C ASP A 70 -17.90 -2.42 -11.12
N SER A 71 -18.90 -1.81 -10.46
CA SER A 71 -18.69 -0.65 -9.60
C SER A 71 -17.89 -0.93 -8.32
N ARG A 72 -17.75 -2.20 -7.92
CA ARG A 72 -17.06 -2.62 -6.70
C ARG A 72 -15.71 -3.30 -6.94
N LYS A 73 -15.33 -3.49 -8.19
CA LYS A 73 -14.07 -4.11 -8.56
C LYS A 73 -12.91 -3.12 -8.37
N LEU A 74 -12.32 -3.12 -7.19
CA LEU A 74 -11.10 -2.36 -6.87
C LEU A 74 -10.02 -3.36 -6.48
N GLY A 75 -9.02 -3.49 -7.32
CA GLY A 75 -7.90 -4.40 -7.10
C GLY A 75 -6.65 -3.70 -6.60
N VAL A 76 -5.65 -4.53 -6.35
CA VAL A 76 -4.26 -4.15 -6.13
C VAL A 76 -3.44 -4.60 -7.34
N ALA A 77 -2.55 -3.75 -7.84
CA ALA A 77 -1.58 -4.14 -8.85
C ALA A 77 -0.16 -3.99 -8.30
N ILE A 78 0.73 -4.91 -8.67
CA ILE A 78 2.16 -4.81 -8.37
C ILE A 78 2.92 -4.86 -9.68
N LEU A 79 3.76 -3.85 -9.89
CA LEU A 79 4.63 -3.71 -11.05
C LEU A 79 6.08 -3.87 -10.60
N VAL A 80 6.85 -4.64 -11.32
CA VAL A 80 8.30 -4.76 -11.10
C VAL A 80 9.04 -4.53 -12.40
N SER A 81 10.22 -3.90 -12.36
CA SER A 81 11.07 -3.73 -13.54
C SER A 81 11.43 -5.08 -14.15
N LYS A 82 11.67 -5.11 -15.46
CA LYS A 82 11.91 -6.36 -16.23
C LYS A 82 13.12 -7.17 -15.77
N ASP A 83 14.06 -6.55 -15.07
CA ASP A 83 15.24 -7.20 -14.48
C ASP A 83 14.97 -7.86 -13.12
N ILE A 84 13.76 -7.70 -12.57
CA ILE A 84 13.30 -8.38 -11.36
C ILE A 84 12.43 -9.57 -11.77
N ALA A 85 12.84 -10.78 -11.42
CA ALA A 85 12.09 -11.99 -11.71
C ALA A 85 10.92 -12.16 -10.72
N ILE A 86 9.71 -12.41 -11.23
CA ILE A 86 8.55 -12.83 -10.40
C ILE A 86 8.59 -14.36 -10.32
N GLU A 87 8.69 -14.90 -9.12
CA GLU A 87 8.77 -16.35 -8.86
C GLU A 87 7.40 -16.95 -8.52
N LYS A 88 6.53 -16.19 -7.86
CA LYS A 88 5.21 -16.63 -7.42
C LYS A 88 4.25 -15.45 -7.30
N VAL A 89 2.99 -15.71 -7.58
CA VAL A 89 1.89 -14.74 -7.39
C VAL A 89 0.76 -15.40 -6.61
N GLU A 90 0.22 -14.69 -5.62
CA GLU A 90 -0.89 -15.18 -4.80
C GLU A 90 -1.83 -14.03 -4.43
N VAL A 91 -3.14 -14.28 -4.42
CA VAL A 91 -4.11 -13.49 -3.66
C VAL A 91 -4.36 -14.17 -2.32
N LEU A 92 -4.63 -13.40 -1.29
CA LEU A 92 -4.91 -13.97 0.03
C LEU A 92 -6.38 -14.43 0.05
N ASP A 93 -6.63 -15.66 -0.36
CA ASP A 93 -7.96 -16.27 -0.50
C ASP A 93 -8.72 -16.35 0.83
N ARG A 94 -8.01 -16.37 1.96
CA ARG A 94 -8.58 -16.31 3.31
C ARG A 94 -8.88 -14.88 3.80
N ALA A 95 -8.43 -13.86 3.09
CA ALA A 95 -8.78 -12.49 3.42
C ALA A 95 -10.27 -12.22 3.15
N LEU A 96 -10.88 -11.37 3.96
CA LEU A 96 -12.31 -11.02 3.80
C LEU A 96 -12.63 -10.46 2.40
N MET A 97 -11.69 -9.76 1.78
CA MET A 97 -11.79 -9.23 0.42
C MET A 97 -10.50 -9.56 -0.34
N PRO A 98 -10.39 -10.79 -0.90
CA PRO A 98 -9.15 -11.25 -1.54
C PRO A 98 -8.70 -10.36 -2.71
N ASP A 99 -9.62 -9.79 -3.45
CA ASP A 99 -9.37 -8.86 -4.55
C ASP A 99 -8.66 -7.56 -4.12
N ARG A 100 -8.65 -7.24 -2.84
CA ARG A 100 -7.90 -6.12 -2.25
C ARG A 100 -6.54 -6.52 -1.69
N THR A 101 -6.06 -7.68 -2.08
CA THR A 101 -4.78 -8.23 -1.66
C THR A 101 -4.04 -8.81 -2.85
N LEU A 102 -2.73 -8.62 -2.90
CA LEU A 102 -1.86 -9.27 -3.88
C LEU A 102 -0.49 -9.49 -3.26
N MET A 103 0.01 -10.71 -3.32
CA MET A 103 1.37 -11.03 -2.90
C MET A 103 2.16 -11.60 -4.08
N ILE A 104 3.39 -11.12 -4.23
CA ILE A 104 4.35 -11.68 -5.17
C ILE A 104 5.66 -12.01 -4.46
N ASN A 105 6.29 -13.10 -4.88
CA ASN A 105 7.67 -13.37 -4.54
C ASN A 105 8.54 -12.94 -5.71
N VAL A 106 9.56 -12.17 -5.44
CA VAL A 106 10.48 -11.66 -6.47
C VAL A 106 11.93 -11.98 -6.14
N CYS A 107 12.77 -12.07 -7.18
CA CYS A 107 14.20 -12.22 -7.05
C CYS A 107 14.91 -11.12 -7.84
N TYR A 108 15.78 -10.37 -7.19
CA TYR A 108 16.64 -9.37 -7.79
C TYR A 108 18.06 -9.51 -7.23
N ASN A 109 19.05 -9.73 -8.09
CA ASN A 109 20.47 -9.92 -7.69
C ASN A 109 20.65 -10.92 -6.52
N ASN A 110 19.97 -12.08 -6.59
CA ASN A 110 19.91 -13.11 -5.54
C ASN A 110 19.25 -12.68 -4.23
N LEU A 111 18.65 -11.50 -4.16
CA LEU A 111 17.81 -11.08 -3.05
C LEU A 111 16.37 -11.51 -3.33
N HIS A 112 15.88 -12.45 -2.51
CA HIS A 112 14.48 -12.91 -2.56
C HIS A 112 13.63 -12.08 -1.61
N LEU A 113 12.59 -11.44 -2.16
CA LEU A 113 11.66 -10.59 -1.41
C LEU A 113 10.22 -11.05 -1.63
N LYS A 114 9.44 -11.03 -0.56
CA LYS A 114 7.98 -11.19 -0.58
C LYS A 114 7.34 -9.81 -0.49
N VAL A 115 6.60 -9.43 -1.51
CA VAL A 115 5.96 -8.12 -1.62
C VAL A 115 4.46 -8.30 -1.50
N LEU A 116 3.84 -7.61 -0.54
CA LEU A 116 2.41 -7.66 -0.28
C LEU A 116 1.79 -6.29 -0.48
N GLY A 117 0.82 -6.21 -1.37
CA GLY A 117 -0.04 -5.05 -1.58
C GLY A 117 -1.40 -5.27 -0.92
N LEU A 118 -1.86 -4.29 -0.16
CA LEU A 118 -3.12 -4.32 0.56
C LEU A 118 -3.91 -3.03 0.33
N HIS A 119 -5.25 -3.14 0.34
CA HIS A 119 -6.15 -1.99 0.33
C HIS A 119 -7.29 -2.24 1.32
N SER A 120 -7.33 -1.46 2.39
CA SER A 120 -8.36 -1.58 3.41
C SER A 120 -9.66 -0.85 2.99
N VAL A 121 -10.79 -1.35 3.45
CA VAL A 121 -12.07 -0.66 3.27
C VAL A 121 -12.24 0.45 4.29
N THR A 122 -13.06 1.45 3.95
CA THR A 122 -13.41 2.53 4.88
C THR A 122 -14.40 2.05 5.95
N GLY A 123 -14.20 2.43 7.20
CA GLY A 123 -15.09 2.06 8.30
C GLY A 123 -16.50 2.63 8.17
N CYS A 124 -16.65 3.84 7.65
CA CYS A 124 -17.95 4.48 7.46
C CYS A 124 -18.87 3.75 6.46
N GLN A 125 -18.31 3.01 5.50
CA GLN A 125 -19.09 2.27 4.51
C GLN A 125 -19.25 0.79 4.85
N HIS A 126 -18.32 0.20 5.61
CA HIS A 126 -18.22 -1.24 5.75
C HIS A 126 -18.33 -1.73 7.21
N GLY A 127 -18.32 -0.84 8.19
CA GLY A 127 -18.53 -1.18 9.60
C GLY A 127 -17.62 -2.32 10.09
N LYS A 128 -18.22 -3.37 10.64
CA LYS A 128 -17.48 -4.55 11.14
C LYS A 128 -16.65 -5.29 10.10
N ALA A 129 -16.97 -5.17 8.81
CA ALA A 129 -16.19 -5.81 7.77
C ALA A 129 -14.74 -5.26 7.72
N LYS A 130 -14.53 -4.00 8.07
CA LYS A 130 -13.19 -3.42 8.19
C LYS A 130 -12.38 -4.10 9.29
N GLU A 131 -12.97 -4.30 10.47
CA GLU A 131 -12.31 -4.99 11.59
C GLU A 131 -11.90 -6.41 11.21
N ILE A 132 -12.82 -7.17 10.60
CA ILE A 132 -12.57 -8.55 10.16
C ILE A 132 -11.47 -8.57 9.07
N GLN A 133 -11.50 -7.62 8.14
CA GLN A 133 -10.47 -7.50 7.13
C GLN A 133 -9.08 -7.30 7.76
N TYR A 134 -8.97 -6.45 8.76
CA TYR A 134 -7.71 -6.22 9.47
C TYR A 134 -7.20 -7.44 10.24
N PHE A 135 -8.08 -8.21 10.87
CA PHE A 135 -7.70 -9.50 11.46
C PHE A 135 -7.18 -10.48 10.41
N SER A 136 -7.82 -10.54 9.24
CA SER A 136 -7.31 -11.38 8.15
C SER A 136 -5.98 -10.89 7.58
N PHE A 137 -5.73 -9.58 7.57
CA PHE A 137 -4.42 -9.03 7.20
C PHE A 137 -3.35 -9.36 8.23
N ALA A 138 -3.64 -9.26 9.53
CA ALA A 138 -2.73 -9.67 10.59
C ALA A 138 -2.35 -11.15 10.47
N GLU A 139 -3.34 -12.03 10.29
CA GLU A 139 -3.11 -13.46 10.04
C GLU A 139 -2.22 -13.71 8.79
N ALA A 140 -2.43 -12.92 7.74
CA ALA A 140 -1.62 -13.04 6.54
C ALA A 140 -0.16 -12.62 6.79
N ILE A 141 0.08 -11.55 7.53
CA ILE A 141 1.44 -11.13 7.92
C ILE A 141 2.14 -12.26 8.70
N ASP A 142 1.47 -12.82 9.70
CA ASP A 142 2.03 -13.91 10.52
C ASP A 142 2.31 -15.17 9.71
N THR A 143 1.45 -15.50 8.73
CA THR A 143 1.54 -16.71 7.93
C THR A 143 2.59 -16.61 6.83
N TYR A 144 2.56 -15.53 6.06
CA TYR A 144 3.35 -15.39 4.85
C TYR A 144 4.68 -14.66 5.08
N LYS A 145 4.80 -13.89 6.15
CA LYS A 145 5.99 -13.12 6.53
C LYS A 145 6.53 -12.34 5.33
N PRO A 146 5.79 -11.35 4.84
CA PRO A 146 6.25 -10.49 3.75
C PRO A 146 7.46 -9.67 4.18
N ASP A 147 8.25 -9.22 3.20
CA ASP A 147 9.41 -8.35 3.42
C ASP A 147 9.09 -6.88 3.12
N ILE A 148 8.09 -6.66 2.27
CA ILE A 148 7.59 -5.35 1.87
C ILE A 148 6.06 -5.39 1.92
N VAL A 149 5.44 -4.41 2.59
CA VAL A 149 3.98 -4.26 2.62
C VAL A 149 3.60 -2.83 2.28
N GLY A 150 2.89 -2.64 1.17
CA GLY A 150 2.29 -1.35 0.79
C GLY A 150 0.79 -1.38 1.03
N ILE A 151 0.25 -0.41 1.76
CA ILE A 151 -1.17 -0.37 2.12
C ILE A 151 -1.73 1.04 2.13
N ASP A 152 -2.94 1.22 1.57
CA ASP A 152 -3.88 2.22 2.04
C ASP A 152 -4.69 1.63 3.20
N ALA A 153 -4.37 2.04 4.40
CA ALA A 153 -4.97 1.54 5.62
C ALA A 153 -6.32 2.20 5.95
N ASN A 154 -6.60 3.39 5.44
CA ASN A 154 -7.75 4.18 5.90
C ASN A 154 -7.77 4.36 7.44
N GLU A 155 -6.61 4.35 8.08
CA GLU A 155 -6.28 4.46 9.51
C GLU A 155 -4.86 5.08 9.64
N PRO A 156 -4.48 5.62 10.80
CA PRO A 156 -5.20 5.74 12.07
C PRO A 156 -6.05 7.02 12.18
N GLN A 157 -6.85 7.12 13.25
CA GLN A 157 -7.53 8.36 13.62
C GLN A 157 -6.56 9.43 14.12
N ILE A 158 -5.59 9.00 14.94
CA ILE A 158 -4.47 9.81 15.45
C ILE A 158 -3.18 9.05 15.15
N ASP A 159 -2.33 9.67 14.36
CA ASP A 159 -1.05 9.13 13.95
C ASP A 159 0.02 9.31 15.05
N HIS A 160 1.02 8.42 15.06
CA HIS A 160 2.16 8.51 15.96
C HIS A 160 3.34 7.67 15.42
N TYR A 161 4.58 8.06 15.72
CA TYR A 161 5.78 7.28 15.37
C TYR A 161 5.94 6.00 16.21
N ASP A 162 5.23 5.90 17.34
CA ASP A 162 5.12 4.69 18.15
C ASP A 162 3.72 4.10 17.94
N VAL A 163 3.67 2.92 17.36
CA VAL A 163 2.42 2.18 17.06
C VAL A 163 1.57 2.00 18.32
N GLY A 164 2.18 1.76 19.49
CA GLY A 164 1.47 1.61 20.75
C GLY A 164 0.71 2.86 21.20
N ARG A 165 1.03 4.01 20.66
CA ARG A 165 0.39 5.31 20.91
C ARG A 165 -0.55 5.77 19.80
N MET A 166 -0.61 5.08 18.66
CA MET A 166 -1.61 5.36 17.64
C MET A 166 -3.01 5.13 18.18
N LYS A 167 -3.96 5.97 17.74
CA LYS A 167 -5.38 5.75 18.04
C LYS A 167 -6.11 5.45 16.74
N PHE A 168 -6.90 4.39 16.78
CA PHE A 168 -7.74 3.98 15.66
C PHE A 168 -9.16 4.53 15.82
N PHE A 169 -9.96 4.55 14.76
CA PHE A 169 -11.28 5.12 14.83
C PHE A 169 -12.16 4.46 15.91
N ASP A 170 -12.73 5.27 16.79
CA ASP A 170 -13.52 4.88 17.97
C ASP A 170 -14.92 4.35 17.63
N ASN A 171 -15.26 4.13 16.40
CA ASN A 171 -16.54 3.49 16.08
C ASN A 171 -16.60 2.04 16.57
N HIS A 172 -15.78 1.67 17.52
CA HIS A 172 -15.64 0.41 18.29
C HIS A 172 -15.61 -0.86 17.44
N GLN A 173 -15.77 -0.71 16.14
CA GLN A 173 -15.91 -1.80 15.20
C GLN A 173 -14.59 -2.09 14.47
N ASN A 174 -13.63 -1.18 14.55
CA ASN A 174 -12.36 -1.28 13.82
C ASN A 174 -11.12 -1.28 14.72
N GLY A 175 -11.24 -0.85 15.98
CA GLY A 175 -10.10 -0.57 16.84
C GLY A 175 -9.18 -1.76 17.08
N ASN A 176 -9.73 -2.92 17.43
CA ASN A 176 -8.93 -4.10 17.76
C ASN A 176 -8.28 -4.74 16.51
N GLY A 177 -9.01 -4.80 15.39
CA GLY A 177 -8.47 -5.35 14.15
C GLY A 177 -7.31 -4.50 13.62
N CYS A 178 -7.49 -3.18 13.56
CA CYS A 178 -6.43 -2.27 13.13
C CYS A 178 -5.20 -2.36 14.02
N LYS A 179 -5.40 -2.35 15.34
CA LYS A 179 -4.32 -2.52 16.30
C LYS A 179 -3.56 -3.83 16.07
N SER A 180 -4.28 -4.95 15.95
CA SER A 180 -3.68 -6.27 15.71
C SER A 180 -2.83 -6.31 14.45
N PHE A 181 -3.26 -5.63 13.38
CA PHE A 181 -2.49 -5.53 12.15
C PHE A 181 -1.16 -4.79 12.35
N PHE A 182 -1.20 -3.61 12.97
CA PHE A 182 0.02 -2.84 13.21
C PHE A 182 0.96 -3.54 14.20
N GLU A 183 0.41 -4.27 15.18
CA GLU A 183 1.21 -5.12 16.10
C GLU A 183 1.83 -6.31 15.36
N ALA A 184 1.10 -6.96 14.43
CA ALA A 184 1.64 -8.04 13.60
C ALA A 184 2.80 -7.57 12.72
N MET A 185 2.76 -6.34 12.18
CA MET A 185 3.89 -5.75 11.47
C MET A 185 5.14 -5.74 12.36
N ALA A 186 5.05 -5.15 13.54
CA ALA A 186 6.18 -5.06 14.47
C ALA A 186 6.70 -6.43 14.94
N GLN A 187 5.80 -7.43 15.14
CA GLN A 187 6.16 -8.78 15.55
C GLN A 187 6.85 -9.59 14.44
N ASN A 188 6.70 -9.17 13.18
CA ASN A 188 7.32 -9.80 12.01
C ASN A 188 8.46 -8.97 11.41
N ASP A 189 9.12 -8.14 12.21
CA ASP A 189 10.28 -7.33 11.83
C ASP A 189 9.98 -6.33 10.67
N LEU A 190 8.72 -5.93 10.52
CA LEU A 190 8.30 -4.95 9.54
C LEU A 190 8.20 -3.57 10.19
N SER A 191 9.08 -2.69 9.80
CA SER A 191 9.14 -1.30 10.27
C SER A 191 8.41 -0.37 9.29
N ASP A 192 7.69 0.63 9.83
CA ASP A 192 7.19 1.75 9.03
C ASP A 192 8.39 2.53 8.46
N ALA A 193 8.57 2.47 7.15
CA ALA A 193 9.75 3.01 6.48
C ALA A 193 9.95 4.51 6.69
N PHE A 194 8.86 5.27 6.88
CA PHE A 194 8.95 6.71 7.10
C PHE A 194 9.46 7.06 8.50
N VAL A 195 9.16 6.22 9.50
CA VAL A 195 9.48 6.51 10.91
C VAL A 195 10.98 6.34 11.21
N LYS A 196 11.71 5.58 10.39
CA LYS A 196 13.15 5.34 10.58
C LYS A 196 13.94 6.64 10.73
N ASP A 197 13.77 7.55 9.77
CA ASP A 197 14.51 8.82 9.72
C ASP A 197 13.67 10.01 10.20
N TYR A 198 12.50 9.75 10.80
CA TYR A 198 11.63 10.81 11.28
C TYR A 198 12.25 11.56 12.45
N ASP A 199 12.38 12.86 12.30
CA ASP A 199 12.85 13.76 13.36
C ASP A 199 11.80 13.92 14.45
N ARG A 200 11.92 13.15 15.54
CA ARG A 200 10.96 13.14 16.66
C ARG A 200 10.83 14.48 17.36
N SER A 201 11.79 15.41 17.20
CA SER A 201 11.68 16.78 17.75
C SER A 201 10.60 17.61 17.05
N LYS A 202 10.19 17.22 15.84
CA LYS A 202 9.13 17.85 15.05
C LYS A 202 7.73 17.28 15.35
N PHE A 203 7.65 16.27 16.19
CA PHE A 203 6.36 15.64 16.51
C PHE A 203 5.47 16.59 17.30
N VAL A 204 4.24 16.76 16.81
CA VAL A 204 3.17 17.52 17.47
C VAL A 204 2.02 16.56 17.76
N ASP A 205 1.66 16.42 19.05
CA ASP A 205 0.59 15.51 19.46
C ASP A 205 -0.74 15.90 18.81
N GLY A 206 -1.42 14.94 18.23
CA GLY A 206 -2.68 15.13 17.51
C GLY A 206 -2.54 15.52 16.02
N GLU A 207 -1.34 15.78 15.54
CA GLU A 207 -1.05 15.96 14.10
C GLU A 207 -0.52 14.66 13.48
N CYS A 208 -0.71 14.47 12.16
CA CYS A 208 -0.07 13.36 11.46
C CYS A 208 1.41 13.66 11.21
N LEU A 209 2.24 12.61 11.21
CA LEU A 209 3.69 12.73 10.98
C LEU A 209 4.01 13.30 9.60
N THR A 210 3.17 12.98 8.63
CA THR A 210 3.21 13.50 7.26
C THR A 210 1.82 13.38 6.64
N THR A 211 1.58 14.07 5.53
CA THR A 211 0.28 14.04 4.86
C THR A 211 0.29 12.99 3.76
N SER A 212 -0.57 11.98 3.86
CA SER A 212 -0.86 11.10 2.73
C SER A 212 -2.22 11.37 2.09
N HIS A 213 -3.17 11.87 2.86
CA HIS A 213 -4.52 12.20 2.38
C HIS A 213 -5.08 13.39 3.15
N ILE A 214 -6.03 14.12 2.53
CA ILE A 214 -6.78 15.19 3.20
C ILE A 214 -8.26 14.85 3.21
N ILE A 215 -8.82 14.64 4.40
CA ILE A 215 -10.25 14.45 4.57
C ILE A 215 -10.96 15.73 4.23
N LYS A 216 -11.78 15.74 3.16
CA LYS A 216 -12.49 16.94 2.65
C LYS A 216 -13.34 17.63 3.72
N ARG A 217 -14.02 16.82 4.57
CA ARG A 217 -14.77 17.37 5.71
C ARG A 217 -13.81 17.85 6.79
N GLY A 218 -13.67 19.16 6.92
CA GLY A 218 -12.81 19.79 7.92
C GLY A 218 -11.35 19.98 7.46
N ASN A 219 -11.03 19.65 6.22
CA ASN A 219 -9.68 19.81 5.65
C ASN A 219 -8.57 19.19 6.55
N LYS A 220 -8.87 18.03 7.15
CA LYS A 220 -7.97 17.37 8.09
C LYS A 220 -6.91 16.57 7.34
N LYS A 221 -5.64 16.88 7.58
CA LYS A 221 -4.51 16.11 7.10
C LYS A 221 -4.42 14.79 7.89
N VAL A 222 -4.18 13.68 7.18
CA VAL A 222 -4.05 12.34 7.77
C VAL A 222 -2.96 11.55 7.06
N ARG A 223 -2.44 10.54 7.74
CA ARG A 223 -1.53 9.55 7.16
C ARG A 223 -2.23 8.19 7.15
N TYR A 224 -2.84 7.84 6.03
CA TYR A 224 -3.57 6.58 5.82
C TYR A 224 -2.79 5.56 5.00
N ASP A 225 -1.79 6.02 4.28
CA ASP A 225 -0.96 5.19 3.43
C ASP A 225 0.35 4.86 4.13
N PHE A 226 0.78 3.60 4.05
CA PHE A 226 1.99 3.12 4.68
C PHE A 226 2.80 2.24 3.74
N LEU A 227 4.10 2.23 3.94
CA LEU A 227 5.03 1.30 3.35
C LEU A 227 5.90 0.73 4.47
N PHE A 228 5.71 -0.57 4.76
CA PHE A 228 6.48 -1.29 5.76
C PHE A 228 7.54 -2.13 5.07
N ILE A 229 8.70 -2.26 5.68
CA ILE A 229 9.80 -3.06 5.16
C ILE A 229 10.50 -3.84 6.27
N ASN A 230 11.06 -4.99 5.89
CA ASN A 230 11.96 -5.76 6.72
C ASN A 230 13.36 -5.16 6.63
N GLU A 231 13.80 -4.45 7.68
CA GLU A 231 15.08 -3.76 7.71
C GLU A 231 16.29 -4.70 7.74
N GLN A 232 16.09 -6.00 8.03
CA GLN A 232 17.15 -7.00 7.92
C GLN A 232 17.50 -7.30 6.46
N LYS A 233 16.58 -7.04 5.52
CA LYS A 233 16.78 -7.24 4.08
C LYS A 233 17.03 -5.94 3.33
N ILE A 234 16.43 -4.84 3.78
CA ILE A 234 16.53 -3.51 3.16
C ILE A 234 16.90 -2.52 4.26
N ASP A 235 18.18 -2.34 4.49
CA ASP A 235 18.73 -1.62 5.65
C ASP A 235 19.11 -0.15 5.38
N ASP A 236 19.52 0.17 4.15
CA ASP A 236 20.01 1.49 3.74
C ASP A 236 19.08 2.11 2.70
N TYR A 237 18.23 3.02 3.16
CA TYR A 237 17.22 3.67 2.30
C TYR A 237 16.82 5.03 2.87
N SER A 238 16.25 5.87 2.00
CA SER A 238 15.46 7.05 2.37
C SER A 238 13.99 6.82 2.03
N CYS A 239 13.07 7.42 2.81
CA CYS A 239 11.63 7.35 2.58
C CYS A 239 11.02 8.74 2.51
N GLU A 240 10.18 8.99 1.51
CA GLU A 240 9.48 10.26 1.33
C GLU A 240 8.01 10.08 0.94
N TYR A 241 7.18 11.04 1.34
CA TYR A 241 5.78 11.17 0.92
C TYR A 241 5.66 12.33 -0.07
N LYS A 242 5.20 12.05 -1.28
CA LYS A 242 5.04 13.02 -2.37
C LYS A 242 3.56 13.38 -2.56
N TYR A 243 3.01 14.15 -1.62
CA TYR A 243 1.58 14.49 -1.63
C TYR A 243 1.22 15.46 -2.76
N ASP A 244 1.91 16.60 -2.86
CA ASP A 244 1.58 17.65 -3.84
C ASP A 244 1.77 17.18 -5.29
N GLU A 245 2.80 16.37 -5.53
CA GLU A 245 3.06 15.75 -6.83
C GLU A 245 1.94 14.76 -7.20
N ALA A 246 1.51 13.92 -6.25
CA ALA A 246 0.42 12.97 -6.45
C ALA A 246 -0.92 13.65 -6.73
N ILE A 247 -1.23 14.75 -6.02
CA ILE A 247 -2.40 15.59 -6.30
C ILE A 247 -2.34 16.15 -7.73
N SER A 248 -1.18 16.66 -8.14
CA SER A 248 -0.96 17.19 -9.49
C SER A 248 -1.12 16.10 -10.56
N ALA A 249 -0.73 14.87 -10.26
CA ALA A 249 -0.93 13.69 -11.12
C ALA A 249 -2.36 13.15 -11.09
N GLY A 250 -3.25 13.70 -10.23
CA GLY A 250 -4.68 13.34 -10.20
C GLY A 250 -5.08 12.31 -9.17
N SER A 251 -4.23 11.89 -8.24
CA SER A 251 -4.66 11.15 -7.04
C SER A 251 -4.98 12.13 -5.90
N ASP A 252 -5.74 11.68 -4.90
CA ASP A 252 -5.95 12.38 -3.63
C ASP A 252 -5.17 11.73 -2.48
N HIS A 253 -4.28 10.77 -2.82
CA HIS A 253 -3.33 10.12 -1.90
C HIS A 253 -1.89 10.38 -2.33
N ALA A 254 -0.99 10.54 -1.36
CA ALA A 254 0.44 10.67 -1.61
C ALA A 254 1.04 9.41 -2.22
N VAL A 255 2.08 9.56 -3.03
CA VAL A 255 3.02 8.46 -3.30
C VAL A 255 3.98 8.34 -2.12
N ILE A 256 4.15 7.13 -1.62
CA ILE A 256 5.23 6.80 -0.70
C ILE A 256 6.35 6.19 -1.54
N MET A 257 7.54 6.73 -1.41
CA MET A 257 8.69 6.24 -2.16
C MET A 257 9.88 5.97 -1.24
N ILE A 258 10.40 4.75 -1.33
CA ILE A 258 11.69 4.36 -0.79
C ILE A 258 12.69 4.35 -1.92
N LYS A 259 13.87 4.90 -1.66
CA LYS A 259 15.04 4.76 -2.52
C LYS A 259 16.16 4.08 -1.72
N THR A 260 16.57 2.89 -2.18
CA THR A 260 17.71 2.19 -1.58
C THR A 260 19.01 2.73 -2.13
N ASN A 261 20.03 2.82 -1.29
CA ASN A 261 21.35 3.33 -1.65
C ASN A 261 22.28 2.22 -2.20
N LYS A 262 21.76 0.98 -2.30
CA LYS A 262 22.49 -0.19 -2.84
C LYS A 262 21.88 -0.68 -4.14
#